data_f2db80e99d37e2d2b3e3d464e4d9a255
#
_entry.id   f2db80e99d37e2d2b3e3d464e4d9a255
#
_cell.length_a   1.000
_cell.length_b   1.000
_cell.length_c   1.000
_cell.angle_alpha   90.00
_cell.angle_beta   90.00
_cell.angle_gamma   90.00
#
_symmetry.space_group_name_H-M   'P 1'
#
loop_
_entity.id
_entity.type
_entity.pdbx_description
1 polymer ?
#
loop_
_entity_poly.entity_id
_entity_poly.type
_entity_poly.pdbx_seq_one_letter_code
_entity_poly.pdbx_strand_id
1 'polypeptide(L)'
;MQESVTINRTYKDRLFKIIFEDKKELLSLYNAWTGKNYQNPDELEINTIDDVIYMHLKNDMSFILDDWQNLFEQQSTFNPNQPLRGFFYFADLYKVKYFGKKIYSTRLLKIPTPQYIVFYNGTASMPDKKELRLSDAFQQPTEQPDIEVVAHMLNINYGHNKELMERCRKLKEYAQFIDIIRHYLRENKQWSNEQAISKAIDDCIQNNILRDILQKERLRVMASILSEFDEVGYKEMIRQEAYEDAYEDAYEEGHEAGLEEGREQELAHGVKSYIKLAQSIGYAESKIVTMLMQEFNLSEDQASQYVQKFWKDK
;
A
#
# COMPACT_ATOMS: atom_id res chain seq x y z
N MET A 1 26.91 5.12 -30.20
CA MET A 1 25.47 4.97 -29.89
C MET A 1 25.23 5.85 -28.67
N GLN A 2 24.46 6.93 -28.80
CA GLN A 2 24.09 7.74 -27.62
C GLN A 2 23.12 6.88 -26.78
N GLU A 3 23.53 6.56 -25.58
CA GLU A 3 22.63 5.96 -24.60
C GLU A 3 21.48 6.93 -24.34
N SER A 4 20.27 6.52 -24.67
CA SER A 4 19.08 7.32 -24.43
C SER A 4 18.77 7.26 -22.93
N VAL A 5 19.07 8.33 -22.23
CA VAL A 5 18.70 8.49 -20.81
C VAL A 5 17.18 8.32 -20.67
N THR A 6 16.77 7.35 -19.89
CA THR A 6 15.36 7.01 -19.70
C THR A 6 14.76 7.91 -18.61
N ILE A 7 13.47 8.25 -18.75
CA ILE A 7 12.77 9.07 -17.76
C ILE A 7 12.34 8.18 -16.60
N ASN A 8 12.75 8.54 -15.40
CA ASN A 8 12.34 7.85 -14.18
C ASN A 8 10.83 8.02 -13.95
N ARG A 9 10.10 6.92 -13.83
CA ARG A 9 8.64 6.94 -13.61
C ARG A 9 8.25 7.53 -12.25
N THR A 10 9.15 7.48 -11.25
CA THR A 10 8.91 7.98 -9.89
C THR A 10 9.26 9.46 -9.70
N TYR A 11 9.68 10.20 -10.77
CA TYR A 11 10.08 11.60 -10.63
C TYR A 11 8.96 12.51 -10.10
N LYS A 12 7.72 12.22 -10.44
CA LYS A 12 6.55 12.99 -10.03
C LYS A 12 6.32 12.90 -8.54
N ASP A 13 6.44 11.70 -8.02
CA ASP A 13 6.36 11.35 -6.63
C ASP A 13 7.46 12.07 -5.81
N ARG A 14 8.71 11.94 -6.26
CA ARG A 14 9.85 12.64 -5.65
C ARG A 14 9.67 14.16 -5.65
N LEU A 15 9.22 14.73 -6.77
CA LEU A 15 9.00 16.17 -6.85
C LEU A 15 7.85 16.61 -5.95
N PHE A 16 6.74 15.86 -5.91
CA PHE A 16 5.64 16.11 -5.01
C PHE A 16 6.11 16.14 -3.55
N LYS A 17 6.92 15.15 -3.17
CA LYS A 17 7.54 15.07 -1.85
C LYS A 17 8.44 16.28 -1.56
N ILE A 18 9.34 16.65 -2.47
CA ILE A 18 10.20 17.84 -2.33
C ILE A 18 9.40 19.12 -2.09
N ILE A 19 8.26 19.28 -2.76
CA ILE A 19 7.39 20.48 -2.62
C ILE A 19 6.72 20.51 -1.25
N PHE A 20 6.14 19.37 -0.84
CA PHE A 20 5.27 19.29 0.34
C PHE A 20 5.96 18.77 1.61
N GLU A 21 7.30 18.53 1.57
CA GLU A 21 8.12 18.40 2.78
C GLU A 21 8.15 19.70 3.59
N ASP A 22 7.96 20.86 2.95
CA ASP A 22 7.80 22.14 3.65
C ASP A 22 6.44 22.19 4.35
N LYS A 23 6.44 22.36 5.67
CA LYS A 23 5.23 22.38 6.49
C LYS A 23 4.22 23.44 6.10
N LYS A 24 4.67 24.59 5.56
CA LYS A 24 3.77 25.67 5.11
C LYS A 24 3.03 25.22 3.84
N GLU A 25 3.74 24.62 2.91
CA GLU A 25 3.15 24.13 1.67
C GLU A 25 2.22 22.92 1.94
N LEU A 26 2.61 22.03 2.87
CA LEU A 26 1.76 20.92 3.31
C LEU A 26 0.48 21.43 3.99
N LEU A 27 0.58 22.46 4.85
CA LEU A 27 -0.57 23.09 5.48
C LEU A 27 -1.48 23.78 4.44
N SER A 28 -0.90 24.43 3.44
CA SER A 28 -1.63 25.01 2.30
C SER A 28 -2.41 23.96 1.53
N LEU A 29 -1.79 22.80 1.27
CA LEU A 29 -2.45 21.67 0.59
C LEU A 29 -3.60 21.10 1.43
N TYR A 30 -3.38 20.93 2.73
CA TYR A 30 -4.41 20.47 3.66
C TYR A 30 -5.59 21.44 3.73
N ASN A 31 -5.33 22.76 3.86
CA ASN A 31 -6.36 23.79 3.84
C ASN A 31 -7.16 23.78 2.54
N ALA A 32 -6.48 23.62 1.41
CA ALA A 32 -7.13 23.59 0.10
C ALA A 32 -8.06 22.37 -0.05
N TRP A 33 -7.65 21.23 0.45
CA TRP A 33 -8.44 19.99 0.44
C TRP A 33 -9.67 20.08 1.36
N THR A 34 -9.44 20.49 2.62
CA THR A 34 -10.48 20.47 3.66
C THR A 34 -11.40 21.69 3.62
N GLY A 35 -11.01 22.78 2.91
CA GLY A 35 -11.69 24.07 2.97
C GLY A 35 -11.45 24.82 4.28
N LYS A 36 -10.57 24.33 5.15
CA LYS A 36 -10.17 24.97 6.41
C LYS A 36 -9.14 26.07 6.16
N ASN A 37 -8.75 26.81 7.21
CA ASN A 37 -7.82 27.92 7.12
C ASN A 37 -6.89 27.98 8.34
N TYR A 38 -6.13 26.89 8.57
CA TYR A 38 -5.08 26.86 9.59
C TYR A 38 -3.93 27.77 9.17
N GLN A 39 -3.36 28.50 10.14
CA GLN A 39 -2.30 29.50 9.87
C GLN A 39 -0.93 29.06 10.39
N ASN A 40 -0.90 28.18 11.35
CA ASN A 40 0.34 27.78 12.02
C ASN A 40 0.82 26.41 11.53
N PRO A 41 1.89 26.34 10.69
CA PRO A 41 2.42 25.08 10.20
C PRO A 41 3.10 24.23 11.29
N ASP A 42 3.45 24.81 12.45
CA ASP A 42 4.07 24.05 13.54
C ASP A 42 3.08 23.14 14.27
N GLU A 43 1.78 23.34 14.06
CA GLU A 43 0.73 22.44 14.56
C GLU A 43 0.69 21.09 13.81
N LEU A 44 1.37 20.98 12.66
CA LEU A 44 1.53 19.71 11.95
C LEU A 44 2.49 18.78 12.70
N GLU A 45 1.98 17.69 13.25
CA GLU A 45 2.79 16.58 13.79
C GLU A 45 3.09 15.58 12.65
N ILE A 46 4.26 15.70 12.04
CA ILE A 46 4.69 14.77 10.97
C ILE A 46 5.00 13.41 11.59
N ASN A 47 4.43 12.35 11.03
CA ASN A 47 4.62 10.97 11.48
C ASN A 47 4.75 9.98 10.32
N THR A 48 5.34 10.46 9.20
CA THR A 48 5.62 9.64 8.02
C THR A 48 6.48 8.43 8.38
N ILE A 49 6.12 7.27 7.88
CA ILE A 49 6.86 6.01 8.11
C ILE A 49 7.94 5.89 7.03
N ASP A 50 9.21 6.10 7.44
CA ASP A 50 10.40 5.98 6.59
C ASP A 50 11.04 4.60 6.71
N ASP A 51 10.54 3.51 6.41
CA ASP A 51 11.02 2.13 6.59
C ASP A 51 10.64 1.49 7.94
N VAL A 52 9.55 0.78 7.97
CA VAL A 52 9.35 -0.28 8.95
C VAL A 52 10.02 -1.54 8.38
N ILE A 53 11.05 -2.02 9.07
CA ILE A 53 12.03 -3.05 8.67
C ILE A 53 11.41 -4.38 8.17
N TYR A 54 10.11 -4.58 8.30
CA TYR A 54 9.46 -5.88 8.06
C TYR A 54 8.46 -5.95 6.89
N MET A 55 8.07 -4.83 6.23
CA MET A 55 7.03 -4.90 5.20
C MET A 55 7.22 -3.97 3.99
N HIS A 56 8.36 -3.29 3.80
CA HIS A 56 8.63 -2.38 2.66
C HIS A 56 7.51 -1.36 2.35
N LEU A 57 6.58 -1.14 3.29
CA LEU A 57 5.47 -0.21 3.14
C LEU A 57 5.95 1.20 3.49
N LYS A 58 6.21 1.99 2.45
CA LYS A 58 6.49 3.43 2.57
C LYS A 58 5.26 4.21 2.19
N ASN A 59 4.83 5.13 3.02
CA ASN A 59 3.85 6.14 2.65
C ASN A 59 4.55 7.45 2.26
N ASP A 60 3.94 8.23 1.37
CA ASP A 60 4.56 9.47 0.90
C ASP A 60 4.60 10.52 2.00
N MET A 61 3.46 10.84 2.61
CA MET A 61 3.36 11.80 3.71
C MET A 61 2.23 11.42 4.66
N SER A 62 2.52 11.42 5.96
CA SER A 62 1.50 11.35 6.99
C SER A 62 1.75 12.33 8.11
N PHE A 63 0.67 12.87 8.67
CA PHE A 63 0.73 13.87 9.72
C PHE A 63 -0.58 13.93 10.51
N ILE A 64 -0.50 14.42 11.75
CA ILE A 64 -1.67 14.72 12.58
C ILE A 64 -1.85 16.22 12.63
N LEU A 65 -3.09 16.66 12.45
CA LEU A 65 -3.54 18.03 12.66
C LEU A 65 -4.96 18.03 13.21
N ASP A 66 -5.19 18.70 14.32
CA ASP A 66 -6.52 18.86 14.95
C ASP A 66 -7.27 17.53 15.11
N ASP A 67 -6.60 16.52 15.69
CA ASP A 67 -7.10 15.15 15.89
C ASP A 67 -7.47 14.39 14.58
N TRP A 68 -6.95 14.83 13.42
CA TRP A 68 -7.04 14.10 12.16
C TRP A 68 -5.69 13.46 11.82
N GLN A 69 -5.66 12.14 11.63
CA GLN A 69 -4.53 11.41 11.05
C GLN A 69 -4.65 11.43 9.54
N ASN A 70 -3.84 12.24 8.90
CA ASN A 70 -3.85 12.39 7.44
C ASN A 70 -2.81 11.46 6.82
N LEU A 71 -3.19 10.81 5.73
CA LEU A 71 -2.34 10.04 4.84
C LEU A 71 -2.50 10.61 3.43
N PHE A 72 -1.42 11.17 2.88
CA PHE A 72 -1.34 11.74 1.54
C PHE A 72 -0.42 10.90 0.68
N GLU A 73 -0.91 10.42 -0.45
CA GLU A 73 -0.18 9.60 -1.42
C GLU A 73 -0.23 10.26 -2.81
N GLN A 74 0.89 10.31 -3.52
CA GLN A 74 0.92 10.68 -4.93
C GLN A 74 0.93 9.42 -5.80
N GLN A 75 0.11 9.38 -6.85
CA GLN A 75 0.01 8.23 -7.73
C GLN A 75 0.10 8.62 -9.20
N SER A 76 1.07 8.06 -9.92
CA SER A 76 1.22 8.23 -11.37
C SER A 76 0.47 7.17 -12.20
N THR A 77 0.01 6.10 -11.57
CA THR A 77 -0.76 5.01 -12.17
C THR A 77 -2.00 4.75 -11.33
N PHE A 78 -3.12 4.46 -11.96
CA PHE A 78 -4.31 4.06 -11.23
C PHE A 78 -4.10 2.69 -10.57
N ASN A 79 -4.28 2.63 -9.27
CA ASN A 79 -4.23 1.38 -8.51
C ASN A 79 -5.53 1.23 -7.70
N PRO A 80 -6.39 0.24 -7.99
CA PRO A 80 -7.64 0.01 -7.27
C PRO A 80 -7.42 -0.47 -5.83
N ASN A 81 -6.22 -1.00 -5.49
CA ASN A 81 -5.88 -1.53 -4.18
C ASN A 81 -5.45 -0.45 -3.17
N GLN A 82 -5.60 0.83 -3.50
CA GLN A 82 -5.27 1.92 -2.57
C GLN A 82 -5.96 1.78 -1.19
N PRO A 83 -7.25 1.42 -1.08
CA PRO A 83 -7.87 1.25 0.23
C PRO A 83 -7.21 0.16 1.09
N LEU A 84 -6.78 -0.95 0.48
CA LEU A 84 -6.07 -2.02 1.19
C LEU A 84 -4.68 -1.53 1.67
N ARG A 85 -3.93 -0.82 0.82
CA ARG A 85 -2.68 -0.18 1.23
C ARG A 85 -2.90 0.81 2.38
N GLY A 86 -3.93 1.66 2.28
CA GLY A 86 -4.31 2.60 3.33
C GLY A 86 -4.66 1.91 4.65
N PHE A 87 -5.31 0.75 4.61
CA PHE A 87 -5.59 -0.06 5.79
C PHE A 87 -4.30 -0.44 6.54
N PHE A 88 -3.30 -0.95 5.82
CA PHE A 88 -2.00 -1.30 6.41
C PHE A 88 -1.26 -0.07 6.93
N TYR A 89 -1.22 1.02 6.17
CA TYR A 89 -0.57 2.26 6.60
C TYR A 89 -1.18 2.82 7.91
N PHE A 90 -2.50 2.88 8.02
CA PHE A 90 -3.15 3.32 9.25
C PHE A 90 -2.92 2.36 10.41
N ALA A 91 -2.94 1.05 10.15
CA ALA A 91 -2.63 0.06 11.18
C ALA A 91 -1.22 0.29 11.75
N ASP A 92 -0.22 0.54 10.89
CA ASP A 92 1.15 0.79 11.33
C ASP A 92 1.30 2.14 12.03
N LEU A 93 0.69 3.21 11.51
CA LEU A 93 0.69 4.52 12.17
C LEU A 93 0.11 4.46 13.58
N TYR A 94 -1.02 3.80 13.76
CA TYR A 94 -1.64 3.62 15.07
C TYR A 94 -0.86 2.65 15.96
N LYS A 95 -0.27 1.60 15.38
CA LYS A 95 0.58 0.65 16.11
C LYS A 95 1.79 1.36 16.72
N VAL A 96 2.52 2.15 15.94
CA VAL A 96 3.68 2.92 16.43
C VAL A 96 3.28 3.83 17.58
N LYS A 97 2.13 4.51 17.49
CA LYS A 97 1.71 5.50 18.49
C LYS A 97 1.04 4.87 19.73
N TYR A 98 0.28 3.80 19.55
CA TYR A 98 -0.64 3.29 20.58
C TYR A 98 -0.36 1.87 21.06
N PHE A 99 0.43 1.04 20.33
CA PHE A 99 0.72 -0.32 20.73
C PHE A 99 1.39 -0.37 22.12
N GLY A 100 0.90 -1.25 22.99
CA GLY A 100 1.35 -1.35 24.38
C GLY A 100 0.83 -0.25 25.31
N LYS A 101 0.18 0.81 24.78
CA LYS A 101 -0.37 1.93 25.56
C LYS A 101 -1.86 1.76 25.81
N LYS A 102 -2.23 1.08 26.90
CA LYS A 102 -3.62 1.05 27.41
C LYS A 102 -4.69 0.45 26.45
N ILE A 103 -4.32 -0.17 25.31
CA ILE A 103 -5.30 -0.79 24.41
C ILE A 103 -6.08 -1.94 25.08
N TYR A 104 -5.51 -2.52 26.15
CA TYR A 104 -6.17 -3.54 26.98
C TYR A 104 -6.88 -2.94 28.20
N SER A 105 -6.96 -1.60 28.29
CA SER A 105 -7.68 -0.92 29.36
C SER A 105 -9.19 -1.03 29.15
N THR A 106 -9.96 -0.98 30.25
CA THR A 106 -11.42 -0.86 30.21
C THR A 106 -11.91 0.53 29.79
N ARG A 107 -11.01 1.51 29.65
CA ARG A 107 -11.33 2.87 29.22
C ARG A 107 -11.13 2.98 27.70
N LEU A 108 -12.09 3.61 27.02
CA LEU A 108 -11.99 3.91 25.59
C LEU A 108 -10.78 4.80 25.30
N LEU A 109 -9.86 4.31 24.47
CA LEU A 109 -8.74 5.07 23.94
C LEU A 109 -9.21 5.90 22.74
N LYS A 110 -9.13 7.22 22.82
CA LYS A 110 -9.37 8.11 21.70
C LYS A 110 -8.14 8.13 20.80
N ILE A 111 -8.35 7.99 19.48
CA ILE A 111 -7.31 8.03 18.46
C ILE A 111 -7.68 9.09 17.41
N PRO A 112 -6.72 9.72 16.71
CA PRO A 112 -7.02 10.65 15.64
C PRO A 112 -7.85 9.98 14.54
N THR A 113 -8.78 10.75 13.96
CA THR A 113 -9.65 10.26 12.90
C THR A 113 -8.87 10.08 11.60
N PRO A 114 -8.88 8.90 10.95
CA PRO A 114 -8.13 8.66 9.72
C PRO A 114 -8.74 9.39 8.53
N GLN A 115 -7.88 9.93 7.66
CA GLN A 115 -8.26 10.54 6.39
C GLN A 115 -7.24 10.18 5.32
N TYR A 116 -7.68 9.56 4.22
CA TYR A 116 -6.82 9.08 3.15
C TYR A 116 -7.08 9.79 1.83
N ILE A 117 -6.09 10.51 1.33
CA ILE A 117 -6.15 11.28 0.09
C ILE A 117 -5.07 10.81 -0.88
N VAL A 118 -5.47 10.50 -2.10
CA VAL A 118 -4.60 10.06 -3.19
C VAL A 118 -4.60 11.12 -4.29
N PHE A 119 -3.45 11.74 -4.53
CA PHE A 119 -3.25 12.73 -5.58
C PHE A 119 -2.82 12.05 -6.88
N TYR A 120 -3.78 11.84 -7.79
CA TYR A 120 -3.54 11.16 -9.05
C TYR A 120 -3.01 12.11 -10.13
N ASN A 121 -1.86 11.77 -10.68
CA ASN A 121 -1.25 12.47 -11.80
C ASN A 121 -0.80 11.48 -12.91
N GLY A 122 -1.67 10.55 -13.27
CA GLY A 122 -1.45 9.60 -14.35
C GLY A 122 -1.88 10.13 -15.73
N THR A 123 -1.69 9.31 -16.77
CA THR A 123 -2.11 9.64 -18.14
C THR A 123 -3.45 9.03 -18.52
N ALA A 124 -3.95 8.05 -17.76
CA ALA A 124 -5.27 7.49 -18.00
C ALA A 124 -6.35 8.51 -17.65
N SER A 125 -7.44 8.52 -18.42
CA SER A 125 -8.60 9.39 -18.15
C SER A 125 -9.19 9.07 -16.79
N MET A 126 -9.37 10.10 -15.96
CA MET A 126 -9.86 9.99 -14.60
C MET A 126 -10.77 11.20 -14.29
N PRO A 127 -11.91 11.03 -13.64
CA PRO A 127 -12.73 12.13 -13.17
C PRO A 127 -11.96 12.98 -12.14
N ASP A 128 -12.44 14.19 -11.87
CA ASP A 128 -11.82 15.10 -10.90
C ASP A 128 -11.69 14.44 -9.52
N LYS A 129 -12.71 13.71 -9.09
CA LYS A 129 -12.74 12.99 -7.81
C LYS A 129 -13.28 11.58 -8.01
N LYS A 130 -12.68 10.63 -7.29
CA LYS A 130 -13.14 9.23 -7.23
C LYS A 130 -12.91 8.68 -5.82
N GLU A 131 -13.91 8.02 -5.28
CA GLU A 131 -13.75 7.22 -4.06
C GLU A 131 -13.39 5.78 -4.43
N LEU A 132 -12.46 5.21 -3.71
CA LEU A 132 -12.13 3.79 -3.73
C LEU A 132 -12.43 3.23 -2.34
N ARG A 133 -13.07 2.08 -2.27
CA ARG A 133 -13.52 1.47 -1.02
C ARG A 133 -12.85 0.12 -0.81
N LEU A 134 -12.45 -0.19 0.41
CA LEU A 134 -11.89 -1.49 0.75
C LEU A 134 -12.92 -2.61 0.52
N SER A 135 -14.18 -2.33 0.80
CA SER A 135 -15.29 -3.28 0.59
C SER A 135 -15.46 -3.71 -0.87
N ASP A 136 -15.01 -2.90 -1.85
CA ASP A 136 -15.03 -3.28 -3.28
C ASP A 136 -14.10 -4.48 -3.58
N ALA A 137 -13.13 -4.76 -2.70
CA ALA A 137 -12.21 -5.88 -2.84
C ALA A 137 -12.66 -7.16 -2.09
N PHE A 138 -13.77 -7.12 -1.36
CA PHE A 138 -14.21 -8.28 -0.59
C PHE A 138 -14.79 -9.36 -1.49
N GLN A 139 -14.39 -10.61 -1.26
CA GLN A 139 -14.89 -11.77 -2.01
C GLN A 139 -16.40 -11.96 -1.84
N GLN A 140 -16.94 -11.61 -0.67
CA GLN A 140 -18.38 -11.58 -0.40
C GLN A 140 -18.84 -10.12 -0.30
N PRO A 141 -19.59 -9.60 -1.27
CA PRO A 141 -20.12 -8.24 -1.22
C PRO A 141 -21.01 -8.01 0.00
N THR A 142 -20.85 -6.86 0.64
CA THR A 142 -21.70 -6.44 1.77
C THR A 142 -21.93 -4.94 1.73
N GLU A 143 -23.15 -4.52 2.09
CA GLU A 143 -23.48 -3.08 2.20
C GLU A 143 -23.02 -2.49 3.55
N GLN A 144 -22.76 -3.33 4.53
CA GLN A 144 -22.36 -2.92 5.88
C GLN A 144 -21.11 -3.70 6.31
N PRO A 145 -19.94 -3.33 5.81
CA PRO A 145 -18.70 -3.97 6.21
C PRO A 145 -18.33 -3.59 7.66
N ASP A 146 -17.83 -4.56 8.42
CA ASP A 146 -17.32 -4.30 9.76
C ASP A 146 -16.01 -3.48 9.74
N ILE A 147 -15.29 -3.52 8.62
CA ILE A 147 -14.08 -2.72 8.38
C ILE A 147 -14.22 -2.04 7.01
N GLU A 148 -14.04 -0.73 6.99
CA GLU A 148 -14.04 0.06 5.78
C GLU A 148 -12.91 1.08 5.77
N VAL A 149 -12.22 1.18 4.64
CA VAL A 149 -11.26 2.26 4.35
C VAL A 149 -11.66 2.90 3.03
N VAL A 150 -11.80 4.20 3.03
CA VAL A 150 -12.13 4.98 1.84
C VAL A 150 -10.93 5.83 1.44
N ALA A 151 -10.41 5.62 0.24
CA ALA A 151 -9.39 6.48 -0.35
C ALA A 151 -10.06 7.51 -1.28
N HIS A 152 -9.86 8.80 -0.98
CA HIS A 152 -10.34 9.90 -1.80
C HIS A 152 -9.29 10.23 -2.86
N MET A 153 -9.50 9.77 -4.08
CA MET A 153 -8.59 10.05 -5.21
C MET A 153 -8.98 11.35 -5.90
N LEU A 154 -8.01 12.26 -6.01
CA LEU A 154 -8.15 13.58 -6.64
C LEU A 154 -7.28 13.63 -7.89
N ASN A 155 -7.88 13.93 -9.04
CA ASN A 155 -7.12 14.12 -10.26
C ASN A 155 -6.44 15.49 -10.24
N ILE A 156 -5.12 15.49 -10.09
CA ILE A 156 -4.30 16.69 -10.04
C ILE A 156 -3.57 17.00 -11.36
N ASN A 157 -4.00 16.42 -12.48
CA ASN A 157 -3.52 16.86 -13.78
C ASN A 157 -3.96 18.30 -14.06
N TYR A 158 -3.16 19.01 -14.86
CA TYR A 158 -3.48 20.40 -15.23
C TYR A 158 -4.86 20.48 -15.92
N GLY A 159 -5.69 21.43 -15.48
CA GLY A 159 -7.07 21.58 -15.95
C GLY A 159 -8.14 20.89 -15.10
N HIS A 160 -7.75 19.96 -14.22
CA HIS A 160 -8.64 19.27 -13.28
C HIS A 160 -8.72 19.97 -11.91
N ASN A 161 -9.74 19.64 -11.11
CA ASN A 161 -9.93 20.13 -9.72
C ASN A 161 -9.60 21.62 -9.54
N LYS A 162 -10.16 22.48 -10.35
CA LYS A 162 -9.84 23.91 -10.43
C LYS A 162 -9.89 24.61 -9.07
N GLU A 163 -10.91 24.36 -8.27
CA GLU A 163 -11.05 24.95 -6.94
C GLU A 163 -9.88 24.58 -6.01
N LEU A 164 -9.48 23.30 -6.00
CA LEU A 164 -8.31 22.82 -5.25
C LEU A 164 -7.02 23.53 -5.73
N MET A 165 -6.87 23.64 -7.06
CA MET A 165 -5.70 24.29 -7.67
C MET A 165 -5.63 25.79 -7.36
N GLU A 166 -6.77 26.47 -7.28
CA GLU A 166 -6.81 27.90 -6.92
C GLU A 166 -6.48 28.13 -5.45
N ARG A 167 -6.84 27.21 -4.58
CA ARG A 167 -6.57 27.28 -3.14
C ARG A 167 -5.15 26.85 -2.76
N CYS A 168 -4.50 26.00 -3.56
CA CYS A 168 -3.12 25.56 -3.32
C CYS A 168 -2.23 25.90 -4.51
N ARG A 169 -1.54 27.03 -4.41
CA ARG A 169 -0.67 27.55 -5.49
C ARG A 169 0.41 26.52 -5.89
N LYS A 170 1.09 25.90 -4.93
CA LYS A 170 2.15 24.94 -5.23
C LYS A 170 1.64 23.68 -5.92
N LEU A 171 0.44 23.21 -5.61
CA LEU A 171 -0.19 22.10 -6.31
C LEU A 171 -0.50 22.47 -7.77
N LYS A 172 -1.00 23.69 -8.01
CA LYS A 172 -1.25 24.22 -9.36
C LYS A 172 0.06 24.31 -10.16
N GLU A 173 1.09 24.87 -9.57
CA GLU A 173 2.42 25.00 -10.19
C GLU A 173 3.03 23.62 -10.50
N TYR A 174 2.86 22.64 -9.59
CA TYR A 174 3.25 21.25 -9.82
C TYR A 174 2.52 20.64 -11.02
N ALA A 175 1.20 20.80 -11.10
CA ALA A 175 0.40 20.29 -12.21
C ALA A 175 0.84 20.89 -13.55
N GLN A 176 1.09 22.22 -13.59
CA GLN A 176 1.60 22.94 -14.75
C GLN A 176 2.98 22.44 -15.18
N PHE A 177 3.90 22.27 -14.24
CA PHE A 177 5.24 21.79 -14.51
C PHE A 177 5.23 20.38 -15.14
N ILE A 178 4.43 19.48 -14.59
CA ILE A 178 4.28 18.13 -15.14
C ILE A 178 3.70 18.14 -16.56
N ASP A 179 2.73 19.00 -16.81
CA ASP A 179 2.11 19.15 -18.14
C ASP A 179 3.12 19.72 -19.16
N ILE A 180 3.90 20.73 -18.78
CA ILE A 180 4.96 21.32 -19.61
C ILE A 180 6.02 20.27 -19.95
N ILE A 181 6.51 19.49 -18.99
CA ILE A 181 7.46 18.40 -19.26
C ILE A 181 6.87 17.40 -20.27
N ARG A 182 5.64 16.95 -20.03
CA ARG A 182 4.95 16.02 -20.94
C ARG A 182 4.83 16.59 -22.36
N HIS A 183 4.55 17.88 -22.47
CA HIS A 183 4.46 18.59 -23.75
C HIS A 183 5.81 18.58 -24.46
N TYR A 184 6.89 19.00 -23.80
CA TYR A 184 8.24 19.02 -24.41
C TYR A 184 8.71 17.63 -24.86
N LEU A 185 8.48 16.59 -24.05
CA LEU A 185 8.85 15.22 -24.37
C LEU A 185 8.07 14.65 -25.55
N ARG A 186 6.82 15.10 -25.77
CA ARG A 186 5.96 14.62 -26.85
C ARG A 186 6.23 15.33 -28.17
N GLU A 187 6.37 16.65 -28.14
CA GLU A 187 6.45 17.47 -29.34
C GLU A 187 7.87 17.55 -29.93
N ASN A 188 8.91 17.41 -29.11
CA ASN A 188 10.31 17.61 -29.54
C ASN A 188 11.08 16.30 -29.64
N LYS A 189 10.63 15.39 -30.50
CA LYS A 189 11.23 14.05 -30.70
C LYS A 189 12.71 14.06 -31.13
N GLN A 190 13.21 15.18 -31.66
CA GLN A 190 14.60 15.37 -32.05
C GLN A 190 15.52 15.77 -30.88
N TRP A 191 14.96 16.17 -29.76
CA TRP A 191 15.74 16.51 -28.56
C TRP A 191 15.98 15.26 -27.71
N SER A 192 17.11 15.26 -27.00
CA SER A 192 17.27 14.29 -25.93
C SER A 192 16.26 14.58 -24.79
N ASN A 193 15.93 13.58 -24.01
CA ASN A 193 15.11 13.78 -22.82
C ASN A 193 15.66 14.86 -21.90
N GLU A 194 17.01 14.88 -21.75
CA GLU A 194 17.73 15.88 -20.95
C GLU A 194 17.51 17.31 -21.49
N GLN A 195 17.64 17.48 -22.82
CA GLN A 195 17.39 18.79 -23.44
C GLN A 195 15.95 19.25 -23.25
N ALA A 196 14.97 18.36 -23.46
CA ALA A 196 13.55 18.65 -23.28
C ALA A 196 13.23 19.05 -21.84
N ILE A 197 13.75 18.32 -20.85
CA ILE A 197 13.54 18.58 -19.44
C ILE A 197 14.25 19.87 -18.99
N SER A 198 15.50 20.09 -19.40
CA SER A 198 16.24 21.32 -19.09
C SER A 198 15.46 22.54 -19.60
N LYS A 199 14.96 22.47 -20.84
CA LYS A 199 14.16 23.55 -21.44
C LYS A 199 12.85 23.77 -20.70
N ALA A 200 12.14 22.70 -20.32
CA ALA A 200 10.93 22.80 -19.53
C ALA A 200 11.18 23.47 -18.17
N ILE A 201 12.28 23.14 -17.51
CA ILE A 201 12.68 23.78 -16.25
C ILE A 201 12.95 25.27 -16.44
N ASP A 202 13.71 25.65 -17.48
CA ASP A 202 14.03 27.03 -17.78
C ASP A 202 12.77 27.87 -18.04
N ASP A 203 11.86 27.34 -18.84
CA ASP A 203 10.58 28.01 -19.13
C ASP A 203 9.69 28.14 -17.89
N CYS A 204 9.66 27.13 -17.03
CA CYS A 204 8.94 27.19 -15.76
C CYS A 204 9.52 28.27 -14.83
N ILE A 205 10.85 28.35 -14.72
CA ILE A 205 11.55 29.40 -13.94
C ILE A 205 11.19 30.81 -14.48
N GLN A 206 11.23 30.98 -15.81
CA GLN A 206 10.88 32.26 -16.44
C GLN A 206 9.43 32.67 -16.18
N ASN A 207 8.51 31.72 -16.16
CA ASN A 207 7.08 31.94 -15.95
C ASN A 207 6.64 31.87 -14.46
N ASN A 208 7.58 31.87 -13.51
CA ASN A 208 7.32 31.77 -12.07
C ASN A 208 6.57 30.51 -11.62
N ILE A 209 6.71 29.41 -12.37
CA ILE A 209 6.14 28.09 -12.02
C ILE A 209 7.19 27.33 -11.20
N LEU A 210 6.93 27.03 -9.95
CA LEU A 210 7.85 26.37 -8.99
C LEU A 210 9.26 27.04 -8.97
N ARG A 211 9.35 28.32 -9.26
CA ARG A 211 10.60 29.04 -9.49
C ARG A 211 11.58 28.87 -8.34
N ASP A 212 11.12 29.05 -7.11
CA ASP A 212 11.90 28.94 -5.88
C ASP A 212 12.54 27.55 -5.70
N ILE A 213 11.77 26.52 -5.98
CA ILE A 213 12.20 25.12 -5.90
C ILE A 213 13.13 24.77 -7.05
N LEU A 214 12.75 25.14 -8.29
CA LEU A 214 13.52 24.79 -9.48
C LEU A 214 14.86 25.54 -9.54
N GLN A 215 14.99 26.75 -8.98
CA GLN A 215 16.25 27.47 -8.88
C GLN A 215 17.15 26.85 -7.82
N LYS A 216 16.61 26.51 -6.66
CA LYS A 216 17.35 25.96 -5.53
C LYS A 216 17.77 24.49 -5.74
N GLU A 217 16.83 23.69 -6.24
CA GLU A 217 16.98 22.22 -6.31
C GLU A 217 17.13 21.70 -7.75
N ARG A 218 17.54 22.59 -8.71
CA ARG A 218 17.62 22.25 -10.15
C ARG A 218 18.26 20.89 -10.43
N LEU A 219 19.44 20.67 -9.88
CA LEU A 219 20.19 19.42 -10.10
C LEU A 219 19.46 18.23 -9.51
N ARG A 220 18.86 18.39 -8.32
CA ARG A 220 18.11 17.33 -7.65
C ARG A 220 16.84 16.99 -8.44
N VAL A 221 16.13 18.01 -8.96
CA VAL A 221 14.96 17.82 -9.80
C VAL A 221 15.34 17.15 -11.13
N MET A 222 16.37 17.64 -11.82
CA MET A 222 16.88 17.02 -13.05
C MET A 222 17.30 15.57 -12.81
N ALA A 223 18.08 15.30 -11.77
CA ALA A 223 18.50 13.95 -11.42
C ALA A 223 17.30 13.03 -11.07
N SER A 224 16.24 13.57 -10.47
CA SER A 224 15.04 12.79 -10.18
C SER A 224 14.24 12.39 -11.42
N ILE A 225 14.28 13.23 -12.47
CA ILE A 225 13.58 13.01 -13.74
C ILE A 225 14.42 12.14 -14.67
N LEU A 226 15.72 12.46 -14.76
CA LEU A 226 16.73 11.77 -15.54
C LEU A 226 17.47 10.80 -14.62
N SER A 227 16.86 9.73 -14.15
CA SER A 227 17.71 8.68 -13.61
C SER A 227 18.51 8.11 -14.77
N GLU A 228 19.85 8.07 -14.63
CA GLU A 228 20.60 7.09 -15.39
C GLU A 228 19.85 5.77 -15.21
N PHE A 229 19.42 5.21 -16.33
CA PHE A 229 18.86 3.86 -16.34
C PHE A 229 20.02 2.95 -15.94
N ASP A 230 20.16 2.75 -14.65
CA ASP A 230 20.91 1.63 -14.13
C ASP A 230 20.13 0.37 -14.53
N GLU A 231 20.43 -0.09 -15.76
CA GLU A 231 19.86 -1.30 -16.32
C GLU A 231 20.12 -2.51 -15.41
N VAL A 232 21.20 -2.46 -14.66
CA VAL A 232 21.59 -3.47 -13.66
C VAL A 232 20.68 -3.34 -12.43
N GLY A 233 20.52 -2.16 -11.86
CA GLY A 233 19.63 -1.91 -10.71
C GLY A 233 18.16 -2.10 -11.04
N TYR A 234 17.72 -1.76 -12.27
CA TYR A 234 16.34 -2.03 -12.71
C TYR A 234 16.09 -3.53 -12.92
N LYS A 235 17.04 -4.26 -13.51
CA LYS A 235 16.95 -5.72 -13.64
C LYS A 235 17.04 -6.41 -12.27
N GLU A 236 17.85 -5.88 -11.36
CA GLU A 236 17.89 -6.35 -9.97
C GLU A 236 16.58 -6.06 -9.23
N MET A 237 16.01 -4.87 -9.38
CA MET A 237 14.71 -4.52 -8.77
C MET A 237 13.57 -5.41 -9.31
N ILE A 238 13.46 -5.58 -10.64
CA ILE A 238 12.48 -6.51 -11.24
C ILE A 238 12.72 -7.96 -10.80
N ARG A 239 14.01 -8.35 -10.68
CA ARG A 239 14.35 -9.69 -10.22
C ARG A 239 14.04 -9.86 -8.73
N GLN A 240 14.19 -8.81 -7.96
CA GLN A 240 13.88 -8.80 -6.54
C GLN A 240 12.37 -8.81 -6.31
N GLU A 241 11.59 -8.00 -7.06
CA GLU A 241 10.12 -8.05 -7.06
C GLU A 241 9.62 -9.45 -7.46
N ALA A 242 10.15 -10.03 -8.53
CA ALA A 242 9.77 -11.38 -8.97
C ALA A 242 10.22 -12.47 -7.98
N TYR A 243 11.32 -12.26 -7.25
CA TYR A 243 11.78 -13.16 -6.20
C TYR A 243 10.90 -13.03 -4.94
N GLU A 244 10.49 -11.82 -4.59
CA GLU A 244 9.59 -11.54 -3.46
C GLU A 244 8.20 -12.13 -3.74
N ASP A 245 7.64 -11.93 -4.95
CA ASP A 245 6.38 -12.54 -5.38
C ASP A 245 6.46 -14.08 -5.34
N ALA A 246 7.54 -14.68 -5.89
CA ALA A 246 7.74 -16.12 -5.86
C ALA A 246 8.01 -16.67 -4.44
N TYR A 247 8.60 -15.86 -3.57
CA TYR A 247 8.81 -16.21 -2.17
C TYR A 247 7.50 -16.14 -1.37
N GLU A 248 6.65 -15.14 -1.62
CA GLU A 248 5.31 -15.05 -1.03
C GLU A 248 4.45 -16.25 -1.46
N ASP A 249 4.39 -16.53 -2.76
CA ASP A 249 3.65 -17.70 -3.28
C ASP A 249 4.15 -19.01 -2.66
N ALA A 250 5.48 -19.23 -2.61
CA ALA A 250 6.07 -20.42 -2.01
C ALA A 250 5.87 -20.48 -0.48
N TYR A 251 5.84 -19.33 0.20
CA TYR A 251 5.55 -19.25 1.63
C TYR A 251 4.09 -19.58 1.92
N GLU A 252 3.14 -19.04 1.13
CA GLU A 252 1.72 -19.36 1.25
C GLU A 252 1.45 -20.84 0.99
N GLU A 253 1.99 -21.40 -0.11
CA GLU A 253 1.87 -22.82 -0.42
C GLU A 253 2.50 -23.71 0.67
N GLY A 254 3.68 -23.33 1.16
CA GLY A 254 4.37 -24.06 2.24
C GLY A 254 3.64 -23.96 3.58
N HIS A 255 3.02 -22.81 3.86
CA HIS A 255 2.23 -22.61 5.08
C HIS A 255 0.93 -23.41 5.05
N GLU A 256 0.20 -23.38 3.91
CA GLU A 256 -1.02 -24.17 3.73
C GLU A 256 -0.71 -25.69 3.82
N ALA A 257 0.33 -26.14 3.12
CA ALA A 257 0.76 -27.54 3.19
C ALA A 257 1.19 -27.96 4.62
N GLY A 258 1.90 -27.09 5.33
CA GLY A 258 2.29 -27.34 6.72
C GLY A 258 1.11 -27.39 7.69
N LEU A 259 0.08 -26.54 7.48
CA LEU A 259 -1.17 -26.57 8.25
C LEU A 259 -1.97 -27.85 7.98
N GLU A 260 -2.02 -28.28 6.73
CA GLU A 260 -2.73 -29.52 6.34
C GLU A 260 -2.03 -30.75 6.91
N GLU A 261 -0.70 -30.83 6.77
CA GLU A 261 0.10 -31.90 7.37
C GLU A 261 -0.02 -31.92 8.90
N GLY A 262 0.01 -30.75 9.56
CA GLY A 262 -0.19 -30.64 11.00
C GLY A 262 -1.56 -31.15 11.45
N ARG A 263 -2.62 -30.82 10.72
CA ARG A 263 -4.00 -31.32 10.98
C ARG A 263 -4.10 -32.82 10.79
N GLU A 264 -3.48 -33.37 9.74
CA GLU A 264 -3.47 -34.82 9.51
C GLU A 264 -2.72 -35.57 10.60
N GLN A 265 -1.57 -35.05 11.05
CA GLN A 265 -0.77 -35.65 12.13
C GLN A 265 -1.54 -35.60 13.47
N GLU A 266 -2.20 -34.49 13.79
CA GLU A 266 -2.99 -34.34 15.00
C GLU A 266 -4.21 -35.27 14.98
N LEU A 267 -4.91 -35.36 13.84
CA LEU A 267 -6.02 -36.29 13.63
C LEU A 267 -5.55 -37.75 13.79
N ALA A 268 -4.46 -38.11 13.14
CA ALA A 268 -3.91 -39.49 13.23
C ALA A 268 -3.50 -39.83 14.66
N HIS A 269 -2.93 -38.88 15.41
CA HIS A 269 -2.57 -39.07 16.82
C HIS A 269 -3.80 -39.25 17.72
N GLY A 270 -4.83 -38.41 17.53
CA GLY A 270 -6.10 -38.50 18.25
C GLY A 270 -6.81 -39.81 17.99
N VAL A 271 -6.93 -40.21 16.71
CA VAL A 271 -7.53 -41.51 16.30
C VAL A 271 -6.75 -42.70 16.88
N LYS A 272 -5.43 -42.65 16.81
CA LYS A 272 -4.57 -43.74 17.40
C LYS A 272 -4.81 -43.90 18.90
N SER A 273 -4.87 -42.79 19.63
CA SER A 273 -5.13 -42.79 21.07
C SER A 273 -6.50 -43.34 21.41
N TYR A 274 -7.51 -42.96 20.63
CA TYR A 274 -8.89 -43.41 20.76
C TYR A 274 -9.03 -44.91 20.50
N ILE A 275 -8.41 -45.44 19.43
CA ILE A 275 -8.40 -46.85 19.11
C ILE A 275 -7.78 -47.65 20.27
N LYS A 276 -6.62 -47.21 20.80
CA LYS A 276 -5.95 -47.92 21.95
C LYS A 276 -6.83 -47.96 23.19
N LEU A 277 -7.52 -46.83 23.49
CA LEU A 277 -8.45 -46.77 24.61
C LEU A 277 -9.63 -47.73 24.41
N ALA A 278 -10.24 -47.69 23.22
CA ALA A 278 -11.38 -48.56 22.89
C ALA A 278 -11.02 -50.05 22.90
N GLN A 279 -9.80 -50.43 22.48
CA GLN A 279 -9.26 -51.77 22.59
C GLN A 279 -9.09 -52.19 24.05
N SER A 280 -8.57 -51.31 24.92
CA SER A 280 -8.39 -51.60 26.34
C SER A 280 -9.68 -51.89 27.09
N ILE A 281 -10.80 -51.32 26.60
CA ILE A 281 -12.16 -51.52 27.13
C ILE A 281 -12.82 -52.81 26.55
N GLY A 282 -12.23 -53.41 25.49
CA GLY A 282 -12.71 -54.62 24.89
C GLY A 282 -13.75 -54.50 23.79
N TYR A 283 -13.83 -53.30 23.12
CA TYR A 283 -14.72 -53.12 21.98
C TYR A 283 -14.25 -53.90 20.75
N ALA A 284 -15.20 -54.45 20.00
CA ALA A 284 -14.95 -55.09 18.71
C ALA A 284 -14.56 -54.08 17.63
N GLU A 285 -13.71 -54.53 16.67
CA GLU A 285 -13.19 -53.68 15.57
C GLU A 285 -14.30 -52.93 14.81
N SER A 286 -15.38 -53.61 14.42
CA SER A 286 -16.52 -53.03 13.72
C SER A 286 -17.21 -51.90 14.51
N LYS A 287 -17.24 -52.02 15.82
CA LYS A 287 -17.82 -50.98 16.68
C LYS A 287 -16.91 -49.77 16.79
N ILE A 288 -15.60 -49.96 16.77
CA ILE A 288 -14.61 -48.86 16.80
C ILE A 288 -14.67 -48.07 15.50
N VAL A 289 -14.84 -48.68 14.34
CA VAL A 289 -15.06 -48.00 13.07
C VAL A 289 -16.24 -47.03 13.18
N THR A 290 -17.38 -47.49 13.66
CA THR A 290 -18.57 -46.65 13.83
C THR A 290 -18.34 -45.51 14.81
N MET A 291 -17.62 -45.73 15.89
CA MET A 291 -17.29 -44.70 16.88
C MET A 291 -16.34 -43.63 16.30
N LEU A 292 -15.33 -44.04 15.50
CA LEU A 292 -14.41 -43.12 14.83
C LEU A 292 -15.13 -42.20 13.81
N MET A 293 -16.07 -42.77 13.06
CA MET A 293 -16.92 -41.98 12.14
C MET A 293 -17.67 -40.86 12.86
N GLN A 294 -18.21 -41.16 14.04
CA GLN A 294 -18.99 -40.21 14.83
C GLN A 294 -18.13 -39.16 15.55
N GLU A 295 -17.03 -39.61 16.17
CA GLU A 295 -16.20 -38.72 17.00
C GLU A 295 -15.28 -37.83 16.19
N PHE A 296 -14.72 -38.32 15.08
CA PHE A 296 -13.75 -37.62 14.25
C PHE A 296 -14.34 -37.18 12.89
N ASN A 297 -15.63 -37.36 12.66
CA ASN A 297 -16.33 -37.06 11.41
C ASN A 297 -15.63 -37.67 10.17
N LEU A 298 -15.21 -38.94 10.28
CA LEU A 298 -14.52 -39.65 9.21
C LEU A 298 -15.52 -40.44 8.35
N SER A 299 -15.17 -40.63 7.07
CA SER A 299 -15.90 -41.58 6.25
C SER A 299 -15.61 -43.04 6.73
N GLU A 300 -16.48 -43.98 6.36
CA GLU A 300 -16.32 -45.42 6.71
C GLU A 300 -14.97 -45.96 6.22
N ASP A 301 -14.57 -45.56 5.00
CA ASP A 301 -13.30 -45.97 4.41
C ASP A 301 -12.10 -45.44 5.22
N GLN A 302 -12.13 -44.15 5.59
CA GLN A 302 -11.08 -43.52 6.40
C GLN A 302 -11.00 -44.16 7.80
N ALA A 303 -12.12 -44.34 8.46
CA ALA A 303 -12.16 -44.97 9.78
C ALA A 303 -11.64 -46.41 9.75
N SER A 304 -12.02 -47.17 8.72
CA SER A 304 -11.54 -48.53 8.50
C SER A 304 -10.04 -48.60 8.25
N GLN A 305 -9.48 -47.67 7.44
CA GLN A 305 -8.03 -47.59 7.20
C GLN A 305 -7.27 -47.27 8.48
N TYR A 306 -7.76 -46.34 9.31
CA TYR A 306 -7.14 -46.03 10.59
C TYR A 306 -7.19 -47.21 11.55
N VAL A 307 -8.31 -47.91 11.65
CA VAL A 307 -8.42 -49.11 12.47
C VAL A 307 -7.45 -50.17 11.97
N GLN A 308 -7.40 -50.45 10.66
CA GLN A 308 -6.45 -51.40 10.08
C GLN A 308 -4.99 -51.01 10.33
N LYS A 309 -4.67 -49.70 10.29
CA LYS A 309 -3.32 -49.19 10.51
C LYS A 309 -2.88 -49.31 11.97
N PHE A 310 -3.73 -48.99 12.93
CA PHE A 310 -3.37 -48.88 14.33
C PHE A 310 -3.82 -50.05 15.20
N TRP A 311 -4.68 -50.96 14.68
CA TRP A 311 -5.14 -52.13 15.41
C TRP A 311 -4.03 -53.17 15.65
N LYS A 312 -3.01 -53.23 14.80
CA LYS A 312 -1.94 -54.22 14.82
C LYS A 312 -0.75 -53.86 15.73
N ASP A 313 -0.73 -52.68 16.31
CA ASP A 313 0.31 -52.28 17.24
C ASP A 313 0.01 -52.77 18.65
N LYS A 314 0.22 -54.11 18.89
CA LYS A 314 0.32 -54.72 20.22
C LYS A 314 1.77 -54.81 20.65
#